data_930ddb0b604de57e996050102ed04a04
#
_entry.id   930ddb0b604de57e996050102ed04a04
#
_cell.length_a   1.000
_cell.length_b   1.000
_cell.length_c   1.000
_cell.angle_alpha   90.00
_cell.angle_beta   90.00
_cell.angle_gamma   90.00
#
_symmetry.space_group_name_H-M   'P 1'
#
loop_
_entity.id
_entity.type
_entity.pdbx_description
1 polymer ?
#
loop_
_entity_poly.entity_id
_entity_poly.type
_entity_poly.pdbx_seq_one_letter_code
_entity_poly.pdbx_strand_id
1 'polypeptide(L)'
;MITMRIIGGLDQRGRIFLAVIALAAVLVPILNLALPPTSPFHVPTYAVSLLGKYICYALLAISLDLVWGYCGILSLGHGAFFALGGYAMGMYLMRQIGTRGVYAHPVLPDFMVFLNMKELPVTWYGFDFFPYALMMVLLVPGLLAFVFGWFAFRSRVTGVYLSIITQAMTYALLLAFFRNDMGFGGNNGLTDFKDILGFNIQAQTTRVSLFVVSLIALALGYLVAL
;
A
#
# COMPACT_ATOMS: atom_id res chain seq x y z
N MET A 1 -5.93 -6.14 -29.32
CA MET A 1 -5.88 -5.02 -30.28
C MET A 1 -5.84 -3.64 -29.61
N ILE A 2 -6.46 -3.43 -28.46
CA ILE A 2 -6.41 -2.16 -27.68
C ILE A 2 -5.01 -1.91 -27.10
N THR A 3 -4.37 -2.90 -26.51
CA THR A 3 -3.03 -2.84 -25.93
C THR A 3 -1.93 -2.44 -26.94
N MET A 4 -2.02 -2.88 -28.19
CA MET A 4 -1.05 -2.47 -29.23
C MET A 4 -1.18 -1.01 -29.64
N ARG A 5 -2.36 -0.40 -29.55
CA ARG A 5 -2.56 1.04 -29.82
C ARG A 5 -2.01 1.94 -28.71
N ILE A 6 -2.12 1.50 -27.45
CA ILE A 6 -1.60 2.25 -26.31
C ILE A 6 -0.06 2.28 -26.34
N ILE A 7 0.58 1.14 -26.60
CA ILE A 7 2.06 1.04 -26.66
C ILE A 7 2.62 1.78 -27.91
N GLY A 8 1.88 1.82 -29.02
CA GLY A 8 2.28 2.54 -30.24
C GLY A 8 2.25 4.08 -30.12
N GLY A 9 1.47 4.63 -29.18
CA GLY A 9 1.39 6.06 -28.89
C GLY A 9 2.35 6.55 -27.81
N LEU A 10 3.05 5.63 -27.11
CA LEU A 10 4.00 5.99 -26.07
C LEU A 10 5.26 6.65 -26.63
N ASP A 11 5.67 7.74 -25.97
CA ASP A 11 6.99 8.33 -26.19
C ASP A 11 8.10 7.29 -25.89
N GLN A 12 9.28 7.49 -26.49
CA GLN A 12 10.43 6.59 -26.32
C GLN A 12 10.76 6.37 -24.83
N ARG A 13 10.64 7.39 -24.01
CA ARG A 13 10.89 7.32 -22.56
C ARG A 13 9.90 6.37 -21.85
N GLY A 14 8.62 6.46 -22.17
CA GLY A 14 7.59 5.58 -21.60
C GLY A 14 7.79 4.12 -22.01
N ARG A 15 8.21 3.86 -23.25
CA ARG A 15 8.56 2.49 -23.71
C ARG A 15 9.76 1.93 -22.97
N ILE A 16 10.80 2.73 -22.75
CA ILE A 16 11.98 2.33 -21.96
C ILE A 16 11.57 2.02 -20.52
N PHE A 17 10.77 2.88 -19.90
CA PHE A 17 10.28 2.67 -18.52
C PHE A 17 9.51 1.35 -18.36
N LEU A 18 8.55 1.08 -19.25
CA LEU A 18 7.80 -0.19 -19.23
C LEU A 18 8.69 -1.40 -19.52
N ALA A 19 9.67 -1.26 -20.41
CA ALA A 19 10.64 -2.33 -20.69
C ALA A 19 11.52 -2.64 -19.46
N VAL A 20 11.94 -1.63 -18.72
CA VAL A 20 12.69 -1.79 -17.46
C VAL A 20 11.83 -2.48 -16.40
N ILE A 21 10.55 -2.10 -16.26
CA ILE A 21 9.61 -2.78 -15.35
C ILE A 21 9.45 -4.26 -15.74
N ALA A 22 9.22 -4.55 -17.02
CA ALA A 22 9.07 -5.91 -17.52
C ALA A 22 10.35 -6.74 -17.31
N LEU A 23 11.51 -6.15 -17.57
CA LEU A 23 12.81 -6.79 -17.33
C LEU A 23 12.99 -7.10 -15.83
N ALA A 24 12.70 -6.16 -14.95
CA ALA A 24 12.78 -6.36 -13.51
C ALA A 24 11.81 -7.44 -13.01
N ALA A 25 10.59 -7.51 -13.58
CA ALA A 25 9.58 -8.52 -13.25
C ALA A 25 10.00 -9.95 -13.59
N VAL A 26 10.91 -10.12 -14.55
CA VAL A 26 11.45 -11.42 -14.95
C VAL A 26 12.80 -11.70 -14.28
N LEU A 27 13.72 -10.73 -14.33
CA LEU A 27 15.09 -10.91 -13.89
C LEU A 27 15.20 -11.11 -12.38
N VAL A 28 14.52 -10.27 -11.57
CA VAL A 28 14.60 -10.35 -10.11
C VAL A 28 14.07 -11.67 -9.56
N PRO A 29 12.89 -12.20 -9.98
CA PRO A 29 12.44 -13.53 -9.60
C PRO A 29 13.42 -14.65 -9.99
N ILE A 30 13.96 -14.61 -11.20
CA ILE A 30 14.94 -15.63 -11.68
C ILE A 30 16.19 -15.59 -10.79
N LEU A 31 16.78 -14.43 -10.54
CA LEU A 31 17.97 -14.28 -9.73
C LEU A 31 17.76 -14.66 -8.25
N ASN A 32 16.51 -14.52 -7.76
CA ASN A 32 16.17 -14.90 -6.40
C ASN A 32 15.84 -16.40 -6.30
N LEU A 33 15.00 -16.96 -7.19
CA LEU A 33 14.48 -18.33 -7.05
C LEU A 33 15.37 -19.40 -7.69
N ALA A 34 16.03 -19.09 -8.82
CA ALA A 34 16.78 -20.09 -9.59
C ALA A 34 18.27 -20.18 -9.18
N LEU A 35 18.85 -19.11 -8.62
CA LEU A 35 20.26 -19.11 -8.23
C LEU A 35 20.45 -19.53 -6.76
N PRO A 36 21.46 -20.37 -6.46
CA PRO A 36 21.79 -20.73 -5.09
C PRO A 36 22.30 -19.50 -4.30
N PRO A 37 22.07 -19.44 -2.96
CA PRO A 37 22.48 -18.30 -2.13
C PRO A 37 24.00 -18.00 -2.14
N THR A 38 24.80 -18.98 -2.57
CA THR A 38 26.27 -18.83 -2.72
C THR A 38 26.69 -18.11 -3.99
N SER A 39 25.79 -17.94 -4.96
CA SER A 39 26.10 -17.24 -6.21
C SER A 39 26.25 -15.74 -5.99
N PRO A 40 27.26 -15.09 -6.60
CA PRO A 40 27.45 -13.63 -6.52
C PRO A 40 26.29 -12.83 -7.17
N PHE A 41 25.49 -13.47 -8.02
CA PHE A 41 24.33 -12.86 -8.67
C PHE A 41 22.99 -13.17 -7.97
N HIS A 42 23.02 -13.92 -6.86
CA HIS A 42 21.80 -14.20 -6.11
C HIS A 42 21.26 -12.94 -5.46
N VAL A 43 19.99 -12.62 -5.76
CA VAL A 43 19.27 -11.51 -5.10
C VAL A 43 18.63 -12.03 -3.81
N PRO A 44 19.05 -11.61 -2.62
CA PRO A 44 18.50 -12.13 -1.37
C PRO A 44 17.03 -11.68 -1.18
N THR A 45 16.25 -12.51 -0.51
CA THR A 45 14.80 -12.30 -0.33
C THR A 45 14.47 -10.98 0.37
N TYR A 46 15.33 -10.48 1.27
CA TYR A 46 15.13 -9.18 1.88
C TYR A 46 15.21 -8.04 0.86
N ALA A 47 16.13 -8.15 -0.13
CA ALA A 47 16.27 -7.15 -1.18
C ALA A 47 15.03 -7.13 -2.10
N VAL A 48 14.44 -8.30 -2.39
CA VAL A 48 13.17 -8.39 -3.14
C VAL A 48 12.07 -7.64 -2.40
N SER A 49 11.94 -7.83 -1.09
CA SER A 49 10.96 -7.12 -0.26
C SER A 49 11.21 -5.61 -0.23
N LEU A 50 12.47 -5.19 -0.17
CA LEU A 50 12.87 -3.78 -0.18
C LEU A 50 12.57 -3.12 -1.53
N LEU A 51 12.87 -3.80 -2.64
CA LEU A 51 12.52 -3.36 -3.98
C LEU A 51 11.01 -3.22 -4.15
N GLY A 52 10.22 -4.20 -3.67
CA GLY A 52 8.76 -4.12 -3.67
C GLY A 52 8.23 -2.87 -2.93
N LYS A 53 8.82 -2.55 -1.77
CA LYS A 53 8.50 -1.32 -1.03
C LYS A 53 8.79 -0.06 -1.85
N TYR A 54 9.94 0.01 -2.52
CA TYR A 54 10.28 1.16 -3.37
C TYR A 54 9.37 1.30 -4.57
N ILE A 55 8.89 0.18 -5.14
CA ILE A 55 7.90 0.19 -6.23
C ILE A 55 6.57 0.79 -5.76
N CYS A 56 6.12 0.45 -4.54
CA CYS A 56 4.94 1.07 -3.95
C CYS A 56 5.12 2.59 -3.75
N TYR A 57 6.31 3.03 -3.37
CA TYR A 57 6.60 4.47 -3.28
C TYR A 57 6.67 5.15 -4.65
N ALA A 58 7.14 4.45 -5.69
CA ALA A 58 7.10 4.95 -7.05
C ALA A 58 5.66 5.16 -7.55
N LEU A 59 4.74 4.25 -7.19
CA LEU A 59 3.32 4.41 -7.49
C LEU A 59 2.72 5.62 -6.78
N LEU A 60 3.09 5.84 -5.51
CA LEU A 60 2.70 7.04 -4.76
C LEU A 60 3.25 8.32 -5.42
N ALA A 61 4.50 8.29 -5.90
CA ALA A 61 5.11 9.41 -6.60
C ALA A 61 4.37 9.75 -7.91
N ILE A 62 3.98 8.74 -8.70
CA ILE A 62 3.16 8.96 -9.91
C ILE A 62 1.83 9.63 -9.55
N SER A 63 1.17 9.21 -8.48
CA SER A 63 -0.10 9.81 -8.06
C SER A 63 0.04 11.28 -7.64
N LEU A 64 1.17 11.62 -7.01
CA LEU A 64 1.49 13.00 -6.65
C LEU A 64 1.80 13.83 -7.89
N ASP A 65 2.56 13.28 -8.84
CA ASP A 65 2.94 13.95 -10.08
C ASP A 65 1.73 14.27 -10.95
N LEU A 66 0.73 13.37 -11.00
CA LEU A 66 -0.55 13.61 -11.66
C LEU A 66 -1.24 14.87 -11.12
N VAL A 67 -1.33 15.02 -9.82
CA VAL A 67 -2.03 16.16 -9.21
C VAL A 67 -1.19 17.44 -9.35
N TRP A 68 0.11 17.36 -9.16
CA TRP A 68 0.99 18.50 -9.28
C TRP A 68 1.25 18.90 -10.73
N GLY A 69 1.53 17.93 -11.60
CA GLY A 69 1.84 18.18 -13.00
C GLY A 69 0.65 18.69 -13.82
N TYR A 70 -0.53 18.07 -13.65
CA TYR A 70 -1.72 18.46 -14.43
C TYR A 70 -2.54 19.56 -13.78
N CYS A 71 -2.73 19.52 -12.47
CA CYS A 71 -3.58 20.48 -11.76
C CYS A 71 -2.79 21.66 -11.18
N GLY A 72 -1.47 21.61 -11.14
CA GLY A 72 -0.64 22.64 -10.49
C GLY A 72 -0.82 22.70 -8.97
N ILE A 73 -1.39 21.66 -8.36
CA ILE A 73 -1.75 21.60 -6.96
C ILE A 73 -0.74 20.73 -6.21
N LEU A 74 0.07 21.34 -5.35
CA LEU A 74 0.93 20.58 -4.45
C LEU A 74 0.11 20.07 -3.25
N SER A 75 -0.16 18.77 -3.22
CA SER A 75 -0.82 18.12 -2.09
C SER A 75 0.22 17.39 -1.22
N LEU A 76 0.33 17.75 0.04
CA LEU A 76 1.17 17.07 1.02
C LEU A 76 0.42 15.94 1.77
N GLY A 77 -0.81 15.64 1.35
CA GLY A 77 -1.68 14.64 1.94
C GLY A 77 -1.66 13.26 1.28
N HIS A 78 -0.94 13.06 0.17
CA HIS A 78 -0.96 11.78 -0.57
C HIS A 78 -0.51 10.59 0.27
N GLY A 79 0.44 10.78 1.19
CA GLY A 79 0.87 9.77 2.13
C GLY A 79 -0.24 9.27 3.05
N ALA A 80 -1.19 10.13 3.42
CA ALA A 80 -2.34 9.75 4.25
C ALA A 80 -3.27 8.77 3.53
N PHE A 81 -3.60 9.03 2.27
CA PHE A 81 -4.42 8.13 1.46
C PHE A 81 -3.74 6.77 1.25
N PHE A 82 -2.44 6.79 0.97
CA PHE A 82 -1.64 5.57 0.84
C PHE A 82 -1.60 4.77 2.15
N ALA A 83 -1.38 5.44 3.29
CA ALA A 83 -1.36 4.82 4.61
C ALA A 83 -2.70 4.19 4.97
N LEU A 84 -3.83 4.86 4.70
CA LEU A 84 -5.17 4.33 4.96
C LEU A 84 -5.44 3.03 4.20
N GLY A 85 -5.05 2.96 2.91
CA GLY A 85 -5.11 1.72 2.15
C GLY A 85 -4.24 0.62 2.76
N GLY A 86 -3.03 0.97 3.19
CA GLY A 86 -2.13 0.07 3.92
C GLY A 86 -2.71 -0.43 5.24
N TYR A 87 -3.37 0.43 6.02
CA TYR A 87 -4.05 0.04 7.25
C TYR A 87 -5.21 -0.92 6.99
N ALA A 88 -6.05 -0.66 5.98
CA ALA A 88 -7.13 -1.57 5.61
C ALA A 88 -6.61 -2.97 5.27
N MET A 89 -5.55 -3.09 4.49
CA MET A 89 -4.92 -4.37 4.22
C MET A 89 -4.24 -4.95 5.46
N GLY A 90 -3.58 -4.12 6.27
CA GLY A 90 -2.95 -4.51 7.53
C GLY A 90 -3.94 -5.10 8.52
N MET A 91 -5.16 -4.55 8.63
CA MET A 91 -6.23 -5.10 9.47
C MET A 91 -6.62 -6.51 9.04
N TYR A 92 -6.73 -6.77 7.73
CA TYR A 92 -6.93 -8.13 7.22
C TYR A 92 -5.78 -9.05 7.63
N LEU A 93 -4.53 -8.64 7.40
CA LEU A 93 -3.36 -9.46 7.73
C LEU A 93 -3.26 -9.75 9.24
N MET A 94 -3.61 -8.81 10.09
CA MET A 94 -3.69 -9.02 11.55
C MET A 94 -4.75 -10.04 11.94
N ARG A 95 -5.91 -10.05 11.25
CA ARG A 95 -6.97 -11.04 11.48
C ARG A 95 -6.56 -12.45 11.06
N GLN A 96 -5.64 -12.59 10.09
CA GLN A 96 -5.12 -13.89 9.66
C GLN A 96 -4.11 -14.50 10.64
N ILE A 97 -3.64 -13.77 11.64
CA ILE A 97 -2.71 -14.31 12.66
C ILE A 97 -3.42 -15.36 13.51
N GLY A 98 -4.64 -15.08 13.99
CA GLY A 98 -5.41 -15.97 14.84
C GLY A 98 -4.62 -16.43 16.08
N THR A 99 -4.69 -17.71 16.42
CA THR A 99 -4.01 -18.30 17.57
C THR A 99 -2.48 -18.41 17.43
N ARG A 100 -1.89 -17.97 16.32
CA ARG A 100 -0.43 -18.01 16.10
C ARG A 100 0.30 -16.76 16.60
N GLY A 101 -0.43 -15.82 17.20
CA GLY A 101 0.14 -14.66 17.86
C GLY A 101 0.71 -15.01 19.24
N VAL A 102 1.34 -14.03 19.88
CA VAL A 102 1.97 -14.17 21.20
C VAL A 102 0.94 -14.53 22.28
N TYR A 103 -0.25 -13.93 22.22
CA TYR A 103 -1.33 -14.19 23.18
C TYR A 103 -2.31 -15.30 22.76
N ALA A 104 -2.09 -15.89 21.57
CA ALA A 104 -2.88 -17.00 21.03
C ALA A 104 -4.42 -16.77 21.06
N HIS A 105 -4.86 -15.53 20.92
CA HIS A 105 -6.28 -15.20 20.92
C HIS A 105 -6.90 -15.42 19.53
N PRO A 106 -8.02 -16.15 19.41
CA PRO A 106 -8.56 -16.56 18.11
C PRO A 106 -9.14 -15.39 17.29
N VAL A 107 -9.55 -14.31 17.93
CA VAL A 107 -10.29 -13.20 17.30
C VAL A 107 -9.56 -11.87 17.42
N LEU A 108 -9.01 -11.56 18.58
CA LEU A 108 -8.36 -10.27 18.83
C LEU A 108 -6.88 -10.31 18.40
N PRO A 109 -6.41 -9.31 17.66
CA PRO A 109 -4.99 -9.08 17.43
C PRO A 109 -4.21 -8.93 18.74
N ASP A 110 -2.95 -9.33 18.76
CA ASP A 110 -2.11 -9.33 19.96
C ASP A 110 -2.03 -7.98 20.67
N PHE A 111 -1.93 -6.88 19.92
CA PHE A 111 -1.89 -5.55 20.52
C PHE A 111 -3.18 -5.18 21.26
N MET A 112 -4.34 -5.68 20.80
CA MET A 112 -5.62 -5.45 21.48
C MET A 112 -5.70 -6.23 22.79
N VAL A 113 -5.21 -7.48 22.78
CA VAL A 113 -5.11 -8.29 24.02
C VAL A 113 -4.17 -7.61 25.02
N PHE A 114 -3.02 -7.12 24.54
CA PHE A 114 -2.08 -6.36 25.36
C PHE A 114 -2.71 -5.10 25.98
N LEU A 115 -3.59 -4.41 25.25
CA LEU A 115 -4.34 -3.24 25.73
C LEU A 115 -5.57 -3.59 26.58
N ASN A 116 -5.76 -4.88 26.92
CA ASN A 116 -6.91 -5.38 27.67
C ASN A 116 -8.27 -5.08 26.99
N MET A 117 -8.32 -4.99 25.68
CA MET A 117 -9.58 -4.88 24.95
C MET A 117 -10.35 -6.19 25.05
N LYS A 118 -11.64 -6.14 25.45
CA LYS A 118 -12.46 -7.34 25.63
C LYS A 118 -13.16 -7.78 24.35
N GLU A 119 -13.42 -6.86 23.44
CA GLU A 119 -14.19 -7.08 22.24
C GLU A 119 -13.49 -6.45 21.03
N LEU A 120 -13.76 -7.02 19.85
CA LEU A 120 -13.26 -6.48 18.59
C LEU A 120 -14.01 -5.16 18.28
N PRO A 121 -13.32 -4.04 18.01
CA PRO A 121 -13.97 -2.81 17.60
C PRO A 121 -14.80 -3.00 16.30
N VAL A 122 -15.92 -2.29 16.18
CA VAL A 122 -16.82 -2.37 15.01
C VAL A 122 -16.07 -2.11 13.70
N THR A 123 -15.05 -1.26 13.73
CA THR A 123 -14.20 -0.94 12.57
C THR A 123 -13.41 -2.12 12.03
N TRP A 124 -13.30 -3.22 12.79
CA TRP A 124 -12.56 -4.44 12.40
C TRP A 124 -13.45 -5.55 11.85
N TYR A 125 -14.77 -5.41 11.92
CA TYR A 125 -15.67 -6.42 11.38
C TYR A 125 -15.53 -6.50 9.86
N GLY A 126 -15.52 -7.75 9.35
CA GLY A 126 -15.40 -8.06 7.92
C GLY A 126 -13.95 -8.16 7.40
N PHE A 127 -12.94 -7.71 8.17
CA PHE A 127 -11.53 -7.81 7.77
C PHE A 127 -10.93 -9.22 7.88
N ASP A 128 -11.69 -10.22 8.21
CA ASP A 128 -11.35 -11.65 8.05
C ASP A 128 -11.54 -12.13 6.59
N PHE A 129 -12.32 -11.40 5.80
CA PHE A 129 -12.63 -11.74 4.41
C PHE A 129 -11.84 -10.87 3.43
N PHE A 130 -10.96 -11.50 2.62
CA PHE A 130 -10.04 -10.79 1.72
C PHE A 130 -10.72 -9.84 0.72
N PRO A 131 -11.81 -10.22 0.00
CA PRO A 131 -12.50 -9.30 -0.92
C PRO A 131 -13.05 -8.05 -0.23
N TYR A 132 -13.52 -8.17 1.02
CA TYR A 132 -13.94 -7.01 1.81
C TYR A 132 -12.75 -6.09 2.11
N ALA A 133 -11.62 -6.65 2.55
CA ALA A 133 -10.42 -5.87 2.80
C ALA A 133 -9.93 -5.15 1.53
N LEU A 134 -9.91 -5.84 0.38
CA LEU A 134 -9.53 -5.27 -0.91
C LEU A 134 -10.47 -4.11 -1.32
N MET A 135 -11.77 -4.26 -1.08
CA MET A 135 -12.74 -3.19 -1.28
C MET A 135 -12.45 -1.99 -0.37
N MET A 136 -12.14 -2.23 0.91
CA MET A 136 -11.82 -1.17 1.88
C MET A 136 -10.50 -0.46 1.59
N VAL A 137 -9.51 -1.14 1.00
CA VAL A 137 -8.26 -0.51 0.51
C VAL A 137 -8.55 0.63 -0.48
N LEU A 138 -9.62 0.53 -1.25
CA LEU A 138 -10.03 1.57 -2.21
C LEU A 138 -11.06 2.54 -1.60
N LEU A 139 -12.04 2.03 -0.87
CA LEU A 139 -13.16 2.84 -0.35
C LEU A 139 -12.72 3.79 0.75
N VAL A 140 -11.90 3.36 1.71
CA VAL A 140 -11.53 4.20 2.86
C VAL A 140 -10.73 5.43 2.42
N PRO A 141 -9.61 5.28 1.68
CA PRO A 141 -8.90 6.46 1.17
C PRO A 141 -9.71 7.23 0.12
N GLY A 142 -10.51 6.55 -0.70
CA GLY A 142 -11.36 7.17 -1.70
C GLY A 142 -12.44 8.05 -1.08
N LEU A 143 -13.09 7.59 -0.02
CA LEU A 143 -14.08 8.37 0.72
C LEU A 143 -13.44 9.59 1.39
N LEU A 144 -12.28 9.43 2.02
CA LEU A 144 -11.56 10.56 2.59
C LEU A 144 -11.18 11.58 1.51
N ALA A 145 -10.65 11.11 0.37
CA ALA A 145 -10.28 11.97 -0.75
C ALA A 145 -11.50 12.72 -1.31
N PHE A 146 -12.64 12.03 -1.44
CA PHE A 146 -13.88 12.64 -1.91
C PHE A 146 -14.39 13.70 -0.93
N VAL A 147 -14.52 13.36 0.35
CA VAL A 147 -15.03 14.29 1.38
C VAL A 147 -14.11 15.50 1.53
N PHE A 148 -12.82 15.25 1.69
CA PHE A 148 -11.82 16.31 1.83
C PHE A 148 -11.76 17.20 0.58
N GLY A 149 -11.69 16.59 -0.59
CA GLY A 149 -11.66 17.30 -1.88
C GLY A 149 -12.92 18.13 -2.10
N TRP A 150 -14.10 17.58 -1.80
CA TRP A 150 -15.36 18.30 -1.91
C TRP A 150 -15.33 19.60 -1.09
N PHE A 151 -14.96 19.53 0.19
CA PHE A 151 -14.90 20.74 1.03
C PHE A 151 -13.81 21.71 0.59
N ALA A 152 -12.62 21.23 0.25
CA ALA A 152 -11.50 22.07 -0.17
C ALA A 152 -11.83 22.83 -1.46
N PHE A 153 -12.32 22.15 -2.49
CA PHE A 153 -12.65 22.78 -3.77
C PHE A 153 -13.91 23.67 -3.71
N ARG A 154 -14.92 23.26 -2.94
CA ARG A 154 -16.11 24.08 -2.70
C ARG A 154 -15.77 25.40 -2.00
N SER A 155 -14.82 25.37 -1.09
CA SER A 155 -14.30 26.55 -0.37
C SER A 155 -13.33 27.39 -1.20
N ARG A 156 -13.07 27.01 -2.47
CA ARG A 156 -12.14 27.68 -3.40
C ARG A 156 -10.73 27.84 -2.83
N VAL A 157 -10.31 26.92 -1.95
CA VAL A 157 -8.96 26.92 -1.41
C VAL A 157 -7.99 26.47 -2.49
N THR A 158 -6.98 27.29 -2.77
CA THR A 158 -5.99 27.04 -3.84
C THR A 158 -4.56 27.33 -3.38
N GLY A 159 -3.59 26.86 -4.17
CA GLY A 159 -2.18 27.16 -3.97
C GLY A 159 -1.64 26.65 -2.62
N VAL A 160 -0.84 27.48 -1.96
CA VAL A 160 -0.14 27.13 -0.71
C VAL A 160 -1.10 26.77 0.43
N TYR A 161 -2.27 27.40 0.49
CA TYR A 161 -3.27 27.08 1.53
C TYR A 161 -3.77 25.65 1.43
N LEU A 162 -3.95 25.14 0.22
CA LEU A 162 -4.36 23.74 0.02
C LEU A 162 -3.26 22.76 0.48
N SER A 163 -1.98 23.10 0.21
CA SER A 163 -0.84 22.29 0.71
C SER A 163 -0.81 22.26 2.24
N ILE A 164 -1.04 23.39 2.91
CA ILE A 164 -1.07 23.45 4.38
C ILE A 164 -2.23 22.63 4.95
N ILE A 165 -3.43 22.72 4.36
CA ILE A 165 -4.60 21.98 4.84
C ILE A 165 -4.44 20.47 4.63
N THR A 166 -3.86 20.03 3.49
CA THR A 166 -3.56 18.61 3.26
C THR A 166 -2.51 18.08 4.23
N GLN A 167 -1.52 18.89 4.60
CA GLN A 167 -0.55 18.56 5.64
C GLN A 167 -1.21 18.46 7.02
N ALA A 168 -2.08 19.41 7.38
CA ALA A 168 -2.81 19.38 8.64
C ALA A 168 -3.72 18.13 8.74
N MET A 169 -4.40 17.75 7.65
CA MET A 169 -5.18 16.50 7.57
C MET A 169 -4.29 15.29 7.85
N THR A 170 -3.10 15.23 7.25
CA THR A 170 -2.15 14.12 7.47
C THR A 170 -1.74 14.02 8.94
N TYR A 171 -1.44 15.15 9.57
CA TYR A 171 -1.11 15.20 11.01
C TYR A 171 -2.29 14.78 11.89
N ALA A 172 -3.50 15.23 11.58
CA ALA A 172 -4.69 14.83 12.32
C ALA A 172 -4.93 13.32 12.27
N LEU A 173 -4.77 12.72 11.09
CA LEU A 173 -4.85 11.26 10.92
C LEU A 173 -3.73 10.54 11.67
N LEU A 174 -2.48 11.02 11.57
CA LEU A 174 -1.36 10.47 12.33
C LEU A 174 -1.67 10.43 13.82
N LEU A 175 -2.11 11.54 14.40
CA LEU A 175 -2.46 11.62 15.81
C LEU A 175 -3.61 10.68 16.18
N ALA A 176 -4.63 10.54 15.33
CA ALA A 176 -5.72 9.59 15.54
C ALA A 176 -5.22 8.14 15.57
N PHE A 177 -4.36 7.76 14.63
CA PHE A 177 -3.82 6.39 14.55
C PHE A 177 -2.80 6.08 15.64
N PHE A 178 -2.11 7.09 16.20
CA PHE A 178 -1.20 6.93 17.33
C PHE A 178 -1.93 6.68 18.67
N ARG A 179 -3.23 6.97 18.73
CA ARG A 179 -4.00 6.71 19.95
C ARG A 179 -4.36 5.23 20.06
N ASN A 180 -3.99 4.63 21.18
CA ASN A 180 -4.30 3.23 21.48
C ASN A 180 -5.81 2.96 21.53
N ASP A 181 -6.60 3.94 22.03
CA ASP A 181 -8.06 3.84 22.17
C ASP A 181 -8.78 3.66 20.82
N MET A 182 -8.16 4.09 19.74
CA MET A 182 -8.74 3.97 18.40
C MET A 182 -8.64 2.54 17.81
N GLY A 183 -7.85 1.65 18.44
CA GLY A 183 -7.74 0.26 18.02
C GLY A 183 -6.95 0.05 16.71
N PHE A 184 -6.04 0.95 16.34
CA PHE A 184 -5.22 0.86 15.12
C PHE A 184 -3.75 0.53 15.41
N GLY A 185 -3.44 -0.03 16.58
CA GLY A 185 -2.09 -0.45 16.95
C GLY A 185 -1.24 0.66 17.58
N GLY A 186 -1.73 1.89 17.65
CA GLY A 186 -1.07 3.01 18.31
C GLY A 186 0.36 3.25 17.80
N ASN A 187 1.29 3.54 18.73
CA ASN A 187 2.69 3.80 18.39
C ASN A 187 3.43 2.60 17.74
N ASN A 188 3.01 1.38 18.03
CA ASN A 188 3.64 0.17 17.47
C ASN A 188 3.14 -0.18 16.07
N GLY A 189 1.98 0.36 15.68
CA GLY A 189 1.33 0.04 14.40
C GLY A 189 0.86 -1.41 14.34
N LEU A 190 0.60 -1.86 13.10
CA LEU A 190 0.20 -3.24 12.80
C LEU A 190 1.45 -4.03 12.38
N THR A 191 1.77 -5.10 13.10
CA THR A 191 3.02 -5.86 12.92
C THR A 191 2.79 -7.36 12.99
N ASP A 192 3.85 -8.14 12.73
CA ASP A 192 3.89 -9.60 12.89
C ASP A 192 2.94 -10.36 11.96
N PHE A 193 2.72 -9.85 10.77
CA PHE A 193 1.89 -10.51 9.75
C PHE A 193 2.42 -11.91 9.43
N LYS A 194 1.53 -12.91 9.41
CA LYS A 194 1.87 -14.31 9.15
C LYS A 194 1.53 -14.73 7.73
N ASP A 195 0.26 -14.57 7.33
CA ASP A 195 -0.24 -15.09 6.06
C ASP A 195 -1.04 -14.04 5.28
N ILE A 196 -1.03 -14.22 3.97
CA ILE A 196 -1.95 -13.59 3.02
C ILE A 196 -2.61 -14.68 2.18
N LEU A 197 -3.94 -14.76 2.15
CA LEU A 197 -4.71 -15.79 1.41
C LEU A 197 -4.24 -17.23 1.74
N GLY A 198 -3.81 -17.49 2.97
CA GLY A 198 -3.27 -18.79 3.39
C GLY A 198 -1.81 -19.05 3.01
N PHE A 199 -1.16 -18.12 2.29
CA PHE A 199 0.27 -18.22 1.98
C PHE A 199 1.10 -17.47 3.01
N ASN A 200 2.15 -18.11 3.52
CA ASN A 200 3.06 -17.49 4.47
C ASN A 200 3.80 -16.31 3.82
N ILE A 201 3.67 -15.10 4.42
CA ILE A 201 4.30 -13.87 3.93
C ILE A 201 5.83 -13.94 3.99
N GLN A 202 6.39 -14.76 4.89
CA GLN A 202 7.83 -14.92 5.02
C GLN A 202 8.42 -15.86 3.96
N ALA A 203 7.57 -16.64 3.27
CA ALA A 203 8.03 -17.53 2.21
C ALA A 203 8.62 -16.73 1.04
N GLN A 204 9.74 -17.24 0.50
CA GLN A 204 10.45 -16.62 -0.63
C GLN A 204 9.53 -16.44 -1.84
N THR A 205 8.75 -17.46 -2.18
CA THR A 205 7.81 -17.45 -3.30
C THR A 205 6.73 -16.39 -3.13
N THR A 206 6.18 -16.22 -1.92
CA THR A 206 5.16 -15.22 -1.62
C THR A 206 5.71 -13.80 -1.77
N ARG A 207 6.93 -13.55 -1.27
CA ARG A 207 7.59 -12.24 -1.41
C ARG A 207 7.87 -11.88 -2.87
N VAL A 208 8.31 -12.86 -3.65
CA VAL A 208 8.51 -12.68 -5.09
C VAL A 208 7.18 -12.40 -5.81
N SER A 209 6.11 -13.12 -5.46
CA SER A 209 4.78 -12.87 -6.05
C SER A 209 4.27 -11.46 -5.72
N LEU A 210 4.41 -11.01 -4.47
CA LEU A 210 4.03 -9.66 -4.07
C LEU A 210 4.86 -8.59 -4.77
N PHE A 211 6.16 -8.83 -4.99
CA PHE A 211 7.02 -7.97 -5.78
C PHE A 211 6.52 -7.84 -7.23
N VAL A 212 6.18 -8.95 -7.89
CA VAL A 212 5.64 -8.93 -9.26
C VAL A 212 4.30 -8.21 -9.31
N VAL A 213 3.41 -8.43 -8.35
CA VAL A 213 2.13 -7.71 -8.24
C VAL A 213 2.35 -6.20 -8.09
N SER A 214 3.34 -5.77 -7.29
CA SER A 214 3.66 -4.34 -7.15
C SER A 214 4.18 -3.71 -8.45
N LEU A 215 4.97 -4.45 -9.25
CA LEU A 215 5.41 -4.01 -10.57
C LEU A 215 4.25 -3.90 -11.57
N ILE A 216 3.32 -4.85 -11.55
CA ILE A 216 2.12 -4.80 -12.39
C ILE A 216 1.27 -3.57 -11.99
N ALA A 217 1.09 -3.32 -10.69
CA ALA A 217 0.37 -2.16 -10.21
C ALA A 217 1.04 -0.85 -10.65
N LEU A 218 2.38 -0.77 -10.60
CA LEU A 218 3.13 0.39 -11.07
C LEU A 218 2.96 0.60 -12.58
N ALA A 219 3.04 -0.47 -13.38
CA ALA A 219 2.85 -0.40 -14.83
C ALA A 219 1.43 0.07 -15.18
N LEU A 220 0.40 -0.48 -14.50
CA LEU A 220 -0.99 -0.06 -14.69
C LEU A 220 -1.20 1.39 -14.25
N GLY A 221 -0.66 1.80 -13.10
CA GLY A 221 -0.72 3.18 -12.62
C GLY A 221 -0.07 4.15 -13.61
N TYR A 222 1.07 3.79 -14.16
CA TYR A 222 1.74 4.58 -15.19
C TYR A 222 0.90 4.68 -16.50
N LEU A 223 0.29 3.57 -16.94
CA LEU A 223 -0.56 3.57 -18.14
C LEU A 223 -1.84 4.39 -17.95
N VAL A 224 -2.38 4.47 -16.74
CA VAL A 224 -3.55 5.32 -16.42
C VAL A 224 -3.14 6.80 -16.35
N ALA A 225 -1.89 7.08 -16.02
CA ALA A 225 -1.35 8.44 -15.92
C ALA A 225 -0.97 9.07 -17.28
N LEU A 226 -0.96 8.29 -18.35
CA LEU A 226 -0.67 8.73 -19.73
C LEU A 226 -1.90 9.28 -20.42
#